data_74bf09eb15dc56bc303e91463f18f6d6
#
_entry.id   74bf09eb15dc56bc303e91463f18f6d6
#
_cell.length_a   1.000
_cell.length_b   1.000
_cell.length_c   1.000
_cell.angle_alpha   90.00
_cell.angle_beta   90.00
_cell.angle_gamma   90.00
#
_symmetry.space_group_name_H-M   'P 1'
#
loop_
_entity.id
_entity.type
_entity.pdbx_description
1 polymer ?
#
loop_
_entity_poly.entity_id
_entity_poly.type
_entity_poly.pdbx_seq_one_letter_code
_entity_poly.pdbx_strand_id
1 'polypeptide(L)'
;ATVAALDLNNQEWKQTGVAALPVQLHHHDGFWDETTGKYLVFGGFGNKRFNNTFLEYDIEGDRWDTLSYSGDRIIPRYFSGMAVNKNREHIYVFGGMGNESGEQSVGRNYLHDLYLLDRKQQSVRRLWQNASDHRLVVARDMILTPDEKYIYALCYPEYLSDTYLQLYRLTVDDGTMKALGDSIPMRSEEIMTNANLYYNSLTHEYYCTTTEFDKKGHTVIRTYVLSAPPVSLDEIRSYGSRSSLEIRWLWIMAGIGVLLLAGGVLFVRKKRGKQRNAVLESSSVLMSPPVGREPDKSVQGKETLAKEDFESSLV
;
A
#
# COMPACT_ATOMS: atom_id res chain seq x y z
N ALA A 1 -34.23 -0.61 6.73
CA ALA A 1 -33.26 -1.19 5.81
C ALA A 1 -33.47 -2.69 5.78
N THR A 2 -33.41 -3.28 4.59
CA THR A 2 -33.52 -4.73 4.37
C THR A 2 -32.13 -5.28 4.06
N VAL A 3 -31.91 -6.53 4.32
CA VAL A 3 -30.68 -7.23 3.97
C VAL A 3 -30.84 -7.87 2.59
N ALA A 4 -29.82 -7.75 1.77
CA ALA A 4 -29.79 -8.36 0.44
C ALA A 4 -28.46 -9.12 0.26
N ALA A 5 -28.51 -10.22 -0.49
CA ALA A 5 -27.34 -10.99 -0.89
C ALA A 5 -27.13 -10.87 -2.39
N LEU A 6 -25.88 -10.78 -2.79
CA LEU A 6 -25.46 -10.87 -4.20
C LEU A 6 -25.14 -12.33 -4.53
N ASP A 7 -25.89 -12.92 -5.46
CA ASP A 7 -25.54 -14.22 -6.04
C ASP A 7 -24.40 -14.02 -7.05
N LEU A 8 -23.23 -14.50 -6.72
CA LEU A 8 -22.02 -14.30 -7.55
C LEU A 8 -22.05 -15.09 -8.87
N ASN A 9 -22.88 -16.13 -8.98
CA ASN A 9 -22.95 -16.95 -10.18
C ASN A 9 -23.74 -16.26 -11.31
N ASN A 10 -24.86 -15.62 -10.94
CA ASN A 10 -25.72 -14.92 -11.89
C ASN A 10 -25.66 -13.39 -11.77
N GLN A 11 -24.87 -12.89 -10.80
CA GLN A 11 -24.71 -11.45 -10.52
C GLN A 11 -26.03 -10.73 -10.18
N GLU A 12 -26.96 -11.44 -9.58
CA GLU A 12 -28.26 -10.88 -9.20
C GLU A 12 -28.33 -10.60 -7.69
N TRP A 13 -28.91 -9.47 -7.35
CA TRP A 13 -29.26 -9.15 -5.97
C TRP A 13 -30.59 -9.78 -5.58
N LYS A 14 -30.58 -10.48 -4.45
CA LYS A 14 -31.80 -11.04 -3.84
C LYS A 14 -31.99 -10.45 -2.46
N GLN A 15 -33.19 -9.98 -2.19
CA GLN A 15 -33.55 -9.62 -0.82
C GLN A 15 -33.61 -10.90 0.02
N THR A 16 -32.80 -10.97 1.09
CA THR A 16 -32.70 -12.15 1.96
C THR A 16 -33.60 -12.06 3.17
N GLY A 17 -34.04 -10.85 3.54
CA GLY A 17 -34.92 -10.66 4.67
C GLY A 17 -35.72 -9.35 4.57
N VAL A 18 -36.72 -9.24 5.42
CA VAL A 18 -37.60 -8.06 5.55
C VAL A 18 -37.42 -7.35 6.88
N ALA A 19 -36.70 -7.95 7.83
CA ALA A 19 -36.43 -7.33 9.13
C ALA A 19 -35.68 -6.01 8.97
N ALA A 20 -36.26 -4.94 9.48
CA ALA A 20 -35.64 -3.63 9.47
C ALA A 20 -34.56 -3.53 10.54
N LEU A 21 -33.44 -2.89 10.22
CA LEU A 21 -32.44 -2.51 11.21
C LEU A 21 -33.12 -1.64 12.30
N PRO A 22 -33.01 -2.00 13.60
CA PRO A 22 -33.77 -1.34 14.68
C PRO A 22 -33.37 0.11 14.91
N VAL A 23 -32.19 0.53 14.42
CA VAL A 23 -31.70 1.90 14.50
C VAL A 23 -31.14 2.35 13.16
N GLN A 24 -31.22 3.65 12.87
CA GLN A 24 -30.56 4.21 11.71
C GLN A 24 -29.04 4.27 11.96
N LEU A 25 -28.26 3.67 11.09
CA LEU A 25 -26.80 3.66 11.18
C LEU A 25 -26.17 4.11 9.88
N HIS A 26 -25.36 5.18 9.96
CA HIS A 26 -24.44 5.61 8.93
C HIS A 26 -23.02 5.44 9.46
N HIS A 27 -22.07 5.06 8.60
CA HIS A 27 -20.66 4.87 8.96
C HIS A 27 -20.44 3.95 10.17
N HIS A 28 -21.27 2.91 10.28
CA HIS A 28 -21.02 1.75 11.12
C HIS A 28 -19.98 0.85 10.46
N ASP A 29 -19.34 0.00 11.24
CA ASP A 29 -18.53 -1.10 10.73
C ASP A 29 -19.23 -2.44 11.01
N GLY A 30 -18.82 -3.50 10.30
CA GLY A 30 -19.44 -4.81 10.48
C GLY A 30 -18.72 -5.91 9.73
N PHE A 31 -18.96 -7.15 10.13
CA PHE A 31 -18.41 -8.30 9.44
C PHE A 31 -19.41 -9.46 9.39
N TRP A 32 -19.23 -10.29 8.41
CA TRP A 32 -19.93 -11.56 8.27
C TRP A 32 -19.25 -12.66 9.08
N ASP A 33 -19.96 -13.31 9.96
CA ASP A 33 -19.50 -14.47 10.71
C ASP A 33 -20.02 -15.75 10.03
N GLU A 34 -19.19 -16.32 9.18
CA GLU A 34 -19.50 -17.54 8.44
C GLU A 34 -19.69 -18.77 9.34
N THR A 35 -19.16 -18.75 10.57
CA THR A 35 -19.29 -19.87 11.50
C THR A 35 -20.68 -19.95 12.13
N THR A 36 -21.32 -18.81 12.28
CA THR A 36 -22.66 -18.70 12.89
C THR A 36 -23.75 -18.35 11.89
N GLY A 37 -23.39 -17.97 10.64
CA GLY A 37 -24.35 -17.49 9.64
C GLY A 37 -24.97 -16.15 9.99
N LYS A 38 -24.24 -15.29 10.71
CA LYS A 38 -24.76 -14.02 11.23
C LYS A 38 -23.90 -12.84 10.80
N TYR A 39 -24.52 -11.69 10.64
CA TYR A 39 -23.85 -10.43 10.34
C TYR A 39 -23.84 -9.51 11.54
N LEU A 40 -22.66 -9.15 12.03
CA LEU A 40 -22.49 -8.26 13.16
C LEU A 40 -22.15 -6.84 12.68
N VAL A 41 -22.80 -5.84 13.29
CA VAL A 41 -22.49 -4.43 13.07
C VAL A 41 -22.26 -3.72 14.40
N PHE A 42 -21.43 -2.68 14.37
CA PHE A 42 -21.11 -1.85 15.54
C PHE A 42 -21.03 -0.37 15.18
N GLY A 43 -21.46 0.46 16.14
CA GLY A 43 -21.29 1.91 16.08
C GLY A 43 -22.18 2.58 15.04
N GLY A 44 -21.65 3.65 14.41
CA GLY A 44 -22.39 4.43 13.45
C GLY A 44 -23.22 5.55 14.08
N PHE A 45 -23.84 6.35 13.24
CA PHE A 45 -24.71 7.44 13.69
C PHE A 45 -26.03 7.45 12.94
N GLY A 46 -27.05 8.00 13.57
CA GLY A 46 -28.37 8.22 13.00
C GLY A 46 -29.33 8.77 14.05
N ASN A 47 -30.44 9.35 13.62
CA ASN A 47 -31.45 9.92 14.54
C ASN A 47 -30.84 10.84 15.62
N LYS A 48 -29.87 11.69 15.21
CA LYS A 48 -29.16 12.64 16.08
C LYS A 48 -28.29 12.00 17.17
N ARG A 49 -27.98 10.71 17.07
CA ARG A 49 -27.17 9.97 18.04
C ARG A 49 -26.00 9.26 17.41
N PHE A 50 -24.91 9.13 18.16
CA PHE A 50 -23.84 8.18 17.93
C PHE A 50 -24.15 6.89 18.70
N ASN A 51 -23.82 5.75 18.12
CA ASN A 51 -24.12 4.45 18.69
C ASN A 51 -22.86 3.75 19.22
N ASN A 52 -23.06 2.90 20.22
CA ASN A 52 -22.06 2.00 20.78
C ASN A 52 -22.61 0.59 20.98
N THR A 53 -23.64 0.27 20.23
CA THR A 53 -24.36 -0.99 20.32
C THR A 53 -23.84 -1.96 19.27
N PHE A 54 -23.66 -3.22 19.66
CA PHE A 54 -23.48 -4.34 18.75
C PHE A 54 -24.83 -4.90 18.37
N LEU A 55 -25.10 -4.96 17.08
CA LEU A 55 -26.32 -5.56 16.54
C LEU A 55 -25.91 -6.76 15.68
N GLU A 56 -26.64 -7.85 15.82
CA GLU A 56 -26.42 -9.08 15.09
C GLU A 56 -27.66 -9.42 14.26
N TYR A 57 -27.45 -9.65 12.96
CA TYR A 57 -28.51 -10.11 12.06
C TYR A 57 -28.39 -11.61 11.84
N ASP A 58 -29.44 -12.32 12.16
CA ASP A 58 -29.60 -13.74 11.88
C ASP A 58 -30.32 -13.89 10.54
N ILE A 59 -29.62 -14.43 9.52
CA ILE A 59 -30.19 -14.61 8.17
C ILE A 59 -31.30 -15.66 8.18
N GLU A 60 -31.14 -16.75 8.93
CA GLU A 60 -32.12 -17.81 8.95
C GLU A 60 -33.40 -17.40 9.68
N GLY A 61 -33.23 -16.68 10.77
CA GLY A 61 -34.33 -16.16 11.59
C GLY A 61 -34.94 -14.85 11.07
N ASP A 62 -34.33 -14.19 10.10
CA ASP A 62 -34.69 -12.85 9.61
C ASP A 62 -34.96 -11.86 10.73
N ARG A 63 -34.01 -11.73 11.65
CA ARG A 63 -34.16 -10.85 12.81
C ARG A 63 -32.86 -10.18 13.19
N TRP A 64 -33.01 -9.02 13.83
CA TRP A 64 -31.94 -8.28 14.47
C TRP A 64 -31.99 -8.47 15.97
N ASP A 65 -30.85 -8.85 16.54
CA ASP A 65 -30.68 -8.95 17.99
C ASP A 65 -29.67 -7.90 18.46
N THR A 66 -29.91 -7.33 19.64
CA THR A 66 -28.98 -6.47 20.33
C THR A 66 -28.10 -7.30 21.24
N LEU A 67 -26.81 -7.25 21.07
CA LEU A 67 -25.87 -7.96 21.92
C LEU A 67 -25.50 -7.11 23.14
N SER A 68 -25.54 -7.72 24.31
CA SER A 68 -25.14 -7.10 25.57
C SER A 68 -23.85 -7.71 26.08
N TYR A 69 -22.93 -6.87 26.50
CA TYR A 69 -21.61 -7.25 27.02
C TYR A 69 -21.38 -6.55 28.36
N SER A 70 -20.68 -7.24 29.27
CA SER A 70 -20.21 -6.68 30.52
C SER A 70 -18.87 -5.93 30.35
N GLY A 71 -18.41 -5.24 31.38
CA GLY A 71 -17.11 -4.58 31.41
C GLY A 71 -17.13 -3.11 30.97
N ASP A 72 -16.13 -2.69 30.21
CA ASP A 72 -15.96 -1.28 29.87
C ASP A 72 -16.99 -0.82 28.84
N ARG A 73 -17.51 0.38 29.05
CA ARG A 73 -18.40 1.01 28.08
C ARG A 73 -17.60 1.61 26.93
N ILE A 74 -17.90 1.19 25.71
CA ILE A 74 -17.35 1.84 24.52
C ILE A 74 -18.01 3.20 24.32
N ILE A 75 -17.22 4.25 24.10
CA ILE A 75 -17.75 5.58 23.78
C ILE A 75 -18.55 5.50 22.49
N PRO A 76 -19.79 6.01 22.43
CA PRO A 76 -20.60 6.06 21.22
C PRO A 76 -19.86 6.74 20.07
N ARG A 77 -19.79 6.08 18.90
CA ARG A 77 -18.90 6.48 17.80
C ARG A 77 -19.36 6.06 16.42
N TYR A 78 -18.77 6.69 15.43
CA TYR A 78 -18.86 6.34 14.02
C TYR A 78 -17.48 6.51 13.35
N PHE A 79 -17.27 6.01 12.15
CA PHE A 79 -15.97 5.94 11.50
C PHE A 79 -14.89 5.19 12.31
N SER A 80 -15.31 4.29 13.20
CA SER A 80 -14.39 3.35 13.82
C SER A 80 -14.18 2.14 12.92
N GLY A 81 -13.04 1.48 13.06
CA GLY A 81 -12.78 0.21 12.40
C GLY A 81 -12.93 -0.96 13.34
N MET A 82 -13.27 -2.13 12.78
CA MET A 82 -13.26 -3.41 13.48
C MET A 82 -12.24 -4.36 12.87
N ALA A 83 -11.54 -5.10 13.73
CA ALA A 83 -10.70 -6.22 13.35
C ALA A 83 -11.13 -7.46 14.14
N VAL A 84 -11.14 -8.61 13.48
CA VAL A 84 -11.64 -9.85 14.06
C VAL A 84 -10.56 -10.92 13.96
N ASN A 85 -10.35 -11.68 15.03
CA ASN A 85 -9.41 -12.79 14.98
C ASN A 85 -9.98 -14.00 14.20
N LYS A 86 -9.11 -14.94 13.87
CA LYS A 86 -9.45 -16.08 12.99
C LYS A 86 -10.63 -16.92 13.50
N ASN A 87 -10.74 -17.12 14.80
CA ASN A 87 -11.82 -17.93 15.41
C ASN A 87 -13.08 -17.14 15.75
N ARG A 88 -13.14 -15.85 15.39
CA ARG A 88 -14.27 -14.94 15.61
C ARG A 88 -14.63 -14.70 17.09
N GLU A 89 -13.73 -15.01 18.01
CA GLU A 89 -13.94 -14.81 19.45
C GLU A 89 -13.54 -13.40 19.91
N HIS A 90 -12.47 -12.82 19.32
CA HIS A 90 -11.96 -11.50 19.65
C HIS A 90 -12.31 -10.50 18.57
N ILE A 91 -12.95 -9.40 18.95
CA ILE A 91 -13.24 -8.26 18.09
C ILE A 91 -12.56 -7.03 18.68
N TYR A 92 -11.73 -6.39 17.88
CA TYR A 92 -11.05 -5.15 18.25
C TYR A 92 -11.79 -3.98 17.61
N VAL A 93 -12.10 -2.95 18.41
CA VAL A 93 -12.73 -1.70 17.93
C VAL A 93 -11.77 -0.56 18.17
N PHE A 94 -11.39 0.14 17.11
CA PHE A 94 -10.41 1.24 17.15
C PHE A 94 -10.95 2.52 16.57
N GLY A 95 -10.65 3.64 17.25
CA GLY A 95 -10.73 4.98 16.70
C GLY A 95 -12.15 5.47 16.38
N GLY A 96 -12.22 6.34 15.40
CA GLY A 96 -13.47 6.99 14.99
C GLY A 96 -13.74 8.32 15.66
N MET A 97 -14.97 8.78 15.58
CA MET A 97 -15.44 10.03 16.18
C MET A 97 -16.71 9.84 16.99
N GLY A 98 -16.85 10.58 18.08
CA GLY A 98 -18.03 10.52 18.92
C GLY A 98 -17.89 11.32 20.21
N ASN A 99 -18.75 11.03 21.18
CA ASN A 99 -18.68 11.61 22.53
C ASN A 99 -19.35 10.70 23.57
N GLU A 100 -19.08 10.95 24.84
CA GLU A 100 -19.58 10.15 25.95
C GLU A 100 -21.12 10.12 26.05
N SER A 101 -21.79 11.21 25.69
CA SER A 101 -23.26 11.27 25.76
C SER A 101 -23.96 10.51 24.64
N GLY A 102 -23.27 10.30 23.53
CA GLY A 102 -23.83 9.77 22.29
C GLY A 102 -24.72 10.77 21.55
N GLU A 103 -24.85 12.02 22.00
CA GLU A 103 -25.69 13.04 21.35
C GLU A 103 -24.91 13.87 20.35
N GLN A 104 -25.37 13.97 19.11
CA GLN A 104 -24.70 14.76 18.07
C GLN A 104 -24.69 16.27 18.38
N SER A 105 -25.70 16.75 19.12
CA SER A 105 -25.80 18.16 19.55
C SER A 105 -24.67 18.62 20.46
N VAL A 106 -24.01 17.70 21.18
CA VAL A 106 -22.88 17.98 22.05
C VAL A 106 -21.58 18.16 21.29
N GLY A 107 -21.54 17.75 20.01
CA GLY A 107 -20.33 17.74 19.19
C GLY A 107 -19.67 16.39 19.13
N ARG A 108 -18.44 16.35 18.63
CA ARG A 108 -17.68 15.12 18.43
C ARG A 108 -16.19 15.33 18.66
N ASN A 109 -15.53 14.31 19.17
CA ASN A 109 -14.08 14.26 19.32
C ASN A 109 -13.52 13.10 18.51
N TYR A 110 -12.27 13.22 18.04
CA TYR A 110 -11.53 12.09 17.53
C TYR A 110 -11.14 11.17 18.68
N LEU A 111 -11.40 9.90 18.51
CA LEU A 111 -11.15 8.88 19.52
C LEU A 111 -9.89 8.11 19.15
N HIS A 112 -8.99 7.94 20.11
CA HIS A 112 -7.72 7.24 19.92
C HIS A 112 -7.58 6.19 21.00
N ASP A 113 -8.43 5.20 20.93
CA ASP A 113 -8.58 4.14 21.90
C ASP A 113 -8.82 2.80 21.22
N LEU A 114 -8.46 1.72 21.88
CA LEU A 114 -8.69 0.37 21.42
C LEU A 114 -9.48 -0.41 22.48
N TYR A 115 -10.53 -1.06 22.04
CA TYR A 115 -11.31 -1.98 22.85
C TYR A 115 -11.19 -3.39 22.29
N LEU A 116 -11.14 -4.36 23.20
CA LEU A 116 -11.31 -5.78 22.92
C LEU A 116 -12.67 -6.23 23.42
N LEU A 117 -13.46 -6.75 22.52
CA LEU A 117 -14.67 -7.51 22.82
C LEU A 117 -14.33 -8.99 22.76
N ASP A 118 -14.45 -9.68 23.89
CA ASP A 118 -14.38 -11.13 24.00
C ASP A 118 -15.80 -11.71 23.92
N ARG A 119 -16.15 -12.32 22.79
CA ARG A 119 -17.49 -12.88 22.56
C ARG A 119 -17.75 -14.10 23.43
N LYS A 120 -16.73 -14.88 23.77
CA LYS A 120 -16.85 -16.07 24.60
C LYS A 120 -17.12 -15.72 26.06
N GLN A 121 -16.40 -14.71 26.56
CA GLN A 121 -16.61 -14.20 27.92
C GLN A 121 -17.74 -13.19 28.00
N GLN A 122 -18.29 -12.75 26.88
CA GLN A 122 -19.30 -11.69 26.77
C GLN A 122 -18.87 -10.41 27.50
N SER A 123 -17.65 -10.00 27.31
CA SER A 123 -17.04 -8.85 27.98
C SER A 123 -16.33 -7.92 27.04
N VAL A 124 -16.33 -6.63 27.41
CA VAL A 124 -15.58 -5.57 26.72
C VAL A 124 -14.51 -5.04 27.67
N ARG A 125 -13.32 -4.86 27.16
CA ARG A 125 -12.20 -4.25 27.88
C ARG A 125 -11.53 -3.19 27.02
N ARG A 126 -11.34 -2.00 27.55
CA ARG A 126 -10.49 -0.98 26.93
C ARG A 126 -9.03 -1.34 27.15
N LEU A 127 -8.31 -1.60 26.09
CA LEU A 127 -6.88 -1.94 26.17
C LEU A 127 -6.05 -0.70 26.49
N TRP A 128 -6.33 0.38 25.79
CA TRP A 128 -5.69 1.68 26.02
C TRP A 128 -6.53 2.83 25.43
N GLN A 129 -6.17 4.04 25.86
CA GLN A 129 -6.65 5.31 25.32
C GLN A 129 -5.48 6.29 25.33
N ASN A 130 -5.06 6.73 24.15
CA ASN A 130 -3.94 7.63 24.00
C ASN A 130 -4.42 9.03 23.60
N ALA A 131 -3.73 10.06 24.12
CA ALA A 131 -3.87 11.39 23.55
C ALA A 131 -3.25 11.40 22.14
N SER A 132 -3.97 11.93 21.17
CA SER A 132 -3.47 12.08 19.82
C SER A 132 -3.92 13.38 19.21
N ASP A 133 -2.97 14.09 18.60
CA ASP A 133 -3.25 15.27 17.79
C ASP A 133 -3.68 14.92 16.36
N HIS A 134 -3.65 13.63 16.02
CA HIS A 134 -4.04 13.17 14.68
C HIS A 134 -5.56 13.19 14.53
N ARG A 135 -6.02 14.03 13.61
CA ARG A 135 -7.43 14.10 13.20
C ARG A 135 -7.67 13.09 12.08
N LEU A 136 -7.67 11.82 12.44
CA LEU A 136 -7.84 10.71 11.51
C LEU A 136 -9.04 9.86 11.93
N VAL A 137 -9.74 9.37 10.95
CA VAL A 137 -10.76 8.34 11.12
C VAL A 137 -10.36 7.08 10.37
N VAL A 138 -10.97 5.96 10.71
CA VAL A 138 -10.69 4.67 10.09
C VAL A 138 -11.62 4.49 8.89
N ALA A 139 -11.05 4.14 7.75
CA ALA A 139 -11.81 3.49 6.69
C ALA A 139 -12.16 2.07 7.19
N ARG A 140 -13.31 1.57 6.78
CA ARG A 140 -13.81 0.26 7.23
C ARG A 140 -12.80 -0.87 7.08
N ASP A 141 -13.02 -1.94 7.84
CA ASP A 141 -12.32 -3.21 7.76
C ASP A 141 -10.84 -3.09 8.15
N MET A 142 -10.56 -3.31 9.39
CA MET A 142 -9.19 -3.47 9.87
C MET A 142 -8.76 -4.93 9.78
N ILE A 143 -7.48 -5.17 9.64
CA ILE A 143 -6.92 -6.52 9.52
C ILE A 143 -6.01 -6.80 10.70
N LEU A 144 -6.37 -7.79 11.49
CA LEU A 144 -5.59 -8.27 12.64
C LEU A 144 -4.54 -9.28 12.17
N THR A 145 -3.33 -9.17 12.69
CA THR A 145 -2.30 -10.20 12.48
C THR A 145 -2.65 -11.50 13.20
N PRO A 146 -2.24 -12.68 12.69
CA PRO A 146 -2.57 -13.97 13.30
C PRO A 146 -2.10 -14.14 14.75
N ASP A 147 -1.06 -13.42 15.16
CA ASP A 147 -0.52 -13.40 16.52
C ASP A 147 -1.19 -12.33 17.42
N GLU A 148 -2.18 -11.61 16.90
CA GLU A 148 -2.93 -10.54 17.54
C GLU A 148 -2.08 -9.38 18.10
N LYS A 149 -0.85 -9.20 17.57
CA LYS A 149 0.04 -8.12 18.02
C LYS A 149 -0.17 -6.81 17.28
N TYR A 150 -0.61 -6.90 16.03
CA TYR A 150 -0.76 -5.73 15.18
C TYR A 150 -2.10 -5.72 14.48
N ILE A 151 -2.60 -4.51 14.26
CA ILE A 151 -3.77 -4.23 13.43
C ILE A 151 -3.32 -3.35 12.27
N TYR A 152 -3.69 -3.69 11.06
CA TYR A 152 -3.55 -2.83 9.88
C TYR A 152 -4.85 -2.10 9.66
N ALA A 153 -4.79 -0.78 9.57
CA ALA A 153 -5.94 0.11 9.38
C ALA A 153 -5.63 1.15 8.32
N LEU A 154 -6.56 1.37 7.39
CA LEU A 154 -6.54 2.55 6.53
C LEU A 154 -7.16 3.71 7.29
N CYS A 155 -6.43 4.81 7.43
CA CYS A 155 -6.92 6.01 8.09
C CYS A 155 -6.84 7.21 7.16
N TYR A 156 -7.70 8.20 7.37
CA TYR A 156 -7.72 9.41 6.57
C TYR A 156 -8.28 10.61 7.36
N PRO A 157 -7.87 11.84 7.02
CA PRO A 157 -8.46 13.07 7.54
C PRO A 157 -9.81 13.34 6.86
N GLU A 158 -10.91 13.05 7.55
CA GLU A 158 -12.28 13.11 7.01
C GLU A 158 -12.76 14.52 6.66
N TYR A 159 -12.13 15.53 7.23
CA TYR A 159 -12.48 16.93 7.01
C TYR A 159 -11.91 17.55 5.71
N LEU A 160 -11.11 16.79 4.97
CA LEU A 160 -10.55 17.20 3.67
C LEU A 160 -11.36 16.56 2.54
N SER A 161 -11.85 17.36 1.60
CA SER A 161 -12.55 16.83 0.41
C SER A 161 -11.60 16.10 -0.54
N ASP A 162 -10.47 16.71 -0.86
CA ASP A 162 -9.36 16.04 -1.54
C ASP A 162 -8.43 15.48 -0.46
N THR A 163 -8.64 14.23 -0.10
CA THR A 163 -7.98 13.55 1.02
C THR A 163 -7.11 12.39 0.53
N TYR A 164 -6.56 11.66 1.46
CA TYR A 164 -5.73 10.50 1.19
C TYR A 164 -5.97 9.42 2.24
N LEU A 165 -5.89 8.18 1.81
CA LEU A 165 -5.84 7.02 2.70
C LEU A 165 -4.38 6.69 2.98
N GLN A 166 -4.05 6.51 4.24
CA GLN A 166 -2.75 6.02 4.69
C GLN A 166 -2.94 4.71 5.44
N LEU A 167 -2.21 3.69 5.03
CA LEU A 167 -2.16 2.45 5.80
C LEU A 167 -1.29 2.65 7.04
N TYR A 168 -1.82 2.27 8.19
CA TYR A 168 -1.09 2.26 9.47
C TYR A 168 -1.02 0.84 10.02
N ARG A 169 0.11 0.54 10.64
CA ARG A 169 0.25 -0.58 11.57
C ARG A 169 0.10 -0.06 12.99
N LEU A 170 -0.91 -0.55 13.66
CA LEU A 170 -1.22 -0.23 15.05
C LEU A 170 -0.75 -1.39 15.94
N THR A 171 0.03 -1.11 16.99
CA THR A 171 0.40 -2.09 18.00
C THR A 171 -0.76 -2.26 18.98
N VAL A 172 -1.20 -3.51 19.19
CA VAL A 172 -2.36 -3.81 20.05
C VAL A 172 -2.09 -3.46 21.50
N ASP A 173 -0.85 -3.67 21.99
CA ASP A 173 -0.51 -3.50 23.40
C ASP A 173 -0.47 -2.03 23.85
N ASP A 174 0.04 -1.11 23.03
CA ASP A 174 0.34 0.25 23.44
C ASP A 174 -0.24 1.35 22.52
N GLY A 175 -0.81 0.96 21.39
CA GLY A 175 -1.41 1.89 20.43
C GLY A 175 -0.40 2.67 19.57
N THR A 176 0.87 2.26 19.55
CA THR A 176 1.85 2.85 18.65
C THR A 176 1.43 2.67 17.20
N MET A 177 1.32 3.78 16.45
CA MET A 177 0.94 3.80 15.04
C MET A 177 2.16 4.07 14.16
N LYS A 178 2.35 3.24 13.13
CA LYS A 178 3.40 3.42 12.13
C LYS A 178 2.78 3.48 10.73
N ALA A 179 3.04 4.56 10.00
CA ALA A 179 2.61 4.68 8.60
C ALA A 179 3.39 3.71 7.72
N LEU A 180 2.68 3.07 6.78
CA LEU A 180 3.19 2.06 5.88
C LEU A 180 2.88 2.43 4.43
N GLY A 181 3.88 2.27 3.55
CA GLY A 181 3.71 2.53 2.14
C GLY A 181 3.37 3.98 1.81
N ASP A 182 3.05 4.22 0.54
CA ASP A 182 2.59 5.52 0.07
C ASP A 182 1.10 5.73 0.39
N SER A 183 0.68 6.99 0.45
CA SER A 183 -0.72 7.32 0.59
C SER A 183 -1.48 7.12 -0.73
N ILE A 184 -2.74 6.72 -0.62
CA ILE A 184 -3.66 6.54 -1.74
C ILE A 184 -4.54 7.79 -1.83
N PRO A 185 -4.52 8.56 -2.93
CA PRO A 185 -5.38 9.71 -3.07
C PRO A 185 -6.86 9.27 -3.10
N MET A 186 -7.70 9.99 -2.38
CA MET A 186 -9.13 9.73 -2.30
C MET A 186 -9.88 11.04 -2.22
N ARG A 187 -11.03 11.11 -2.87
CA ARG A 187 -11.97 12.19 -2.69
C ARG A 187 -13.04 11.79 -1.69
N SER A 188 -13.14 12.56 -0.62
CA SER A 188 -14.14 12.37 0.42
C SER A 188 -15.18 13.48 0.34
N GLU A 189 -16.40 13.11 -0.03
CA GLU A 189 -17.54 14.04 -0.04
C GLU A 189 -18.58 13.56 0.97
N GLU A 190 -18.48 14.05 2.18
CA GLU A 190 -19.42 13.76 3.27
C GLU A 190 -19.64 12.24 3.50
N ILE A 191 -20.91 11.83 3.55
CA ILE A 191 -21.34 10.45 3.84
C ILE A 191 -21.31 9.53 2.61
N MET A 192 -20.93 10.06 1.43
CA MET A 192 -21.05 9.33 0.17
C MET A 192 -19.78 8.61 -0.25
N THR A 193 -18.66 8.87 0.42
CA THR A 193 -17.37 8.22 0.12
C THR A 193 -17.13 7.05 1.06
N ASN A 194 -16.76 5.91 0.51
CA ASN A 194 -16.38 4.72 1.25
C ASN A 194 -15.03 4.20 0.79
N ALA A 195 -14.27 3.68 1.73
CA ALA A 195 -13.07 2.90 1.46
C ALA A 195 -13.06 1.65 2.34
N ASN A 196 -12.55 0.57 1.82
CA ASN A 196 -12.48 -0.71 2.50
C ASN A 196 -11.11 -1.34 2.32
N LEU A 197 -10.64 -2.06 3.33
CA LEU A 197 -9.38 -2.79 3.33
C LEU A 197 -9.66 -4.30 3.43
N TYR A 198 -9.11 -5.07 2.49
CA TYR A 198 -9.26 -6.53 2.48
C TYR A 198 -7.88 -7.19 2.40
N TYR A 199 -7.77 -8.37 2.96
CA TYR A 199 -6.60 -9.21 2.83
C TYR A 199 -6.97 -10.52 2.15
N ASN A 200 -6.27 -10.84 1.07
CA ASN A 200 -6.39 -12.11 0.38
C ASN A 200 -5.27 -13.05 0.88
N SER A 201 -5.65 -14.06 1.63
CA SER A 201 -4.71 -15.05 2.17
C SER A 201 -4.12 -15.98 1.12
N LEU A 202 -4.72 -16.08 -0.07
CA LEU A 202 -4.21 -16.93 -1.16
C LEU A 202 -3.10 -16.24 -1.95
N THR A 203 -3.25 -14.93 -2.21
CA THR A 203 -2.25 -14.13 -2.94
C THR A 203 -1.28 -13.39 -2.02
N HIS A 204 -1.56 -13.37 -0.71
CA HIS A 204 -0.82 -12.59 0.29
C HIS A 204 -0.76 -11.09 -0.05
N GLU A 205 -1.88 -10.54 -0.50
CA GLU A 205 -2.00 -9.13 -0.87
C GLU A 205 -3.10 -8.44 -0.08
N TYR A 206 -2.92 -7.14 0.12
CA TYR A 206 -3.97 -6.27 0.64
C TYR A 206 -4.64 -5.56 -0.53
N TYR A 207 -5.95 -5.44 -0.47
CA TYR A 207 -6.75 -4.71 -1.44
C TYR A 207 -7.43 -3.54 -0.74
N CYS A 208 -7.25 -2.36 -1.28
CA CYS A 208 -8.00 -1.18 -0.89
C CYS A 208 -8.99 -0.86 -2.01
N THR A 209 -10.27 -0.79 -1.71
CA THR A 209 -11.29 -0.29 -2.64
C THR A 209 -11.76 1.07 -2.18
N THR A 210 -11.88 2.03 -3.10
CA THR A 210 -12.51 3.33 -2.86
C THR A 210 -13.75 3.47 -3.73
N THR A 211 -14.81 4.04 -3.16
CA THR A 211 -16.02 4.41 -3.89
C THR A 211 -16.18 5.92 -3.79
N GLU A 212 -16.07 6.58 -4.91
CA GLU A 212 -16.11 8.05 -5.04
C GLU A 212 -17.17 8.48 -6.04
N PHE A 213 -17.51 9.77 -6.06
CA PHE A 213 -18.38 10.33 -7.08
C PHE A 213 -17.59 11.31 -7.96
N ASP A 214 -17.77 11.22 -9.26
CA ASP A 214 -17.22 12.18 -10.20
C ASP A 214 -18.05 13.48 -10.19
N LYS A 215 -17.56 14.50 -10.91
CA LYS A 215 -18.25 15.79 -11.04
C LYS A 215 -19.63 15.71 -11.69
N LYS A 216 -19.97 14.58 -12.32
CA LYS A 216 -21.27 14.32 -12.95
C LYS A 216 -22.18 13.46 -12.07
N GLY A 217 -21.72 13.07 -10.87
CA GLY A 217 -22.45 12.21 -9.95
C GLY A 217 -22.36 10.71 -10.29
N HIS A 218 -21.45 10.30 -11.17
CA HIS A 218 -21.24 8.87 -11.44
C HIS A 218 -20.38 8.26 -10.33
N THR A 219 -20.74 7.07 -9.93
CA THR A 219 -19.92 6.28 -9.00
C THR A 219 -18.65 5.81 -9.69
N VAL A 220 -17.51 6.08 -9.07
CA VAL A 220 -16.20 5.63 -9.51
C VAL A 220 -15.64 4.69 -8.44
N ILE A 221 -15.43 3.44 -8.80
CA ILE A 221 -14.80 2.45 -7.92
C ILE A 221 -13.36 2.26 -8.38
N ARG A 222 -12.42 2.36 -7.45
CA ARG A 222 -11.00 2.07 -7.68
C ARG A 222 -10.55 0.98 -6.74
N THR A 223 -9.72 0.09 -7.25
CA THR A 223 -9.06 -0.94 -6.44
C THR A 223 -7.55 -0.76 -6.52
N TYR A 224 -6.93 -0.72 -5.37
CA TYR A 224 -5.49 -0.63 -5.20
C TYR A 224 -4.99 -1.92 -4.57
N VAL A 225 -3.87 -2.41 -5.07
CA VAL A 225 -3.20 -3.60 -4.52
C VAL A 225 -1.98 -3.14 -3.74
N LEU A 226 -1.86 -3.59 -2.50
CA LEU A 226 -0.76 -3.29 -1.61
C LEU A 226 -0.01 -4.59 -1.31
N SER A 227 1.31 -4.57 -1.42
CA SER A 227 2.14 -5.75 -1.13
C SER A 227 2.06 -6.16 0.35
N ALA A 228 2.12 -7.45 0.62
CA ALA A 228 2.24 -8.00 1.96
C ALA A 228 3.60 -8.72 2.13
N PRO A 229 4.28 -8.57 3.29
CA PRO A 229 3.92 -7.68 4.39
C PRO A 229 4.10 -6.20 4.01
N PRO A 230 3.24 -5.31 4.51
CA PRO A 230 3.40 -3.88 4.27
C PRO A 230 4.69 -3.37 4.92
N VAL A 231 5.45 -2.57 4.19
CA VAL A 231 6.70 -1.99 4.66
C VAL A 231 6.51 -0.53 5.07
N SER A 232 7.32 -0.05 6.01
CA SER A 232 7.28 1.34 6.43
C SER A 232 7.91 2.26 5.39
N LEU A 233 7.54 3.56 5.42
CA LEU A 233 8.16 4.58 4.56
C LEU A 233 9.68 4.64 4.71
N ASP A 234 10.20 4.44 5.93
CA ASP A 234 11.64 4.44 6.18
C ASP A 234 12.32 3.22 5.54
N GLU A 235 11.67 2.06 5.58
CA GLU A 235 12.13 0.86 4.89
C GLU A 235 12.16 1.07 3.38
N ILE A 236 11.10 1.63 2.78
CA ILE A 236 11.05 1.97 1.35
C ILE A 236 12.20 2.90 0.97
N ARG A 237 12.43 3.97 1.73
CA ARG A 237 13.54 4.91 1.51
C ARG A 237 14.89 4.22 1.61
N SER A 238 15.07 3.31 2.56
CA SER A 238 16.31 2.55 2.74
C SER A 238 16.59 1.61 1.57
N TYR A 239 15.55 0.97 1.01
CA TYR A 239 15.68 0.14 -0.20
C TYR A 239 16.06 0.99 -1.42
N GLY A 240 15.42 2.13 -1.62
CA GLY A 240 15.74 3.06 -2.72
C GLY A 240 17.18 3.58 -2.65
N SER A 241 17.69 3.87 -1.47
CA SER A 241 19.08 4.31 -1.29
C SER A 241 20.10 3.16 -1.48
N ARG A 242 19.77 1.94 -1.04
CA ARG A 242 20.64 0.76 -1.23
C ARG A 242 20.80 0.41 -2.72
N SER A 243 19.71 0.37 -3.46
CA SER A 243 19.76 0.03 -4.88
C SER A 243 20.62 1.00 -5.68
N SER A 244 20.57 2.29 -5.38
CA SER A 244 21.40 3.31 -6.05
C SER A 244 22.88 3.18 -5.69
N LEU A 245 23.21 2.82 -4.47
CA LEU A 245 24.59 2.58 -4.03
C LEU A 245 25.17 1.31 -4.67
N GLU A 246 24.43 0.20 -4.71
CA GLU A 246 24.88 -1.05 -5.34
C GLU A 246 25.09 -0.89 -6.83
N ILE A 247 24.20 -0.19 -7.54
CA ILE A 247 24.38 0.11 -8.97
C ILE A 247 25.63 0.97 -9.19
N ARG A 248 25.88 1.98 -8.36
CA ARG A 248 27.09 2.81 -8.47
C ARG A 248 28.36 1.99 -8.25
N TRP A 249 28.37 1.09 -7.27
CA TRP A 249 29.51 0.19 -7.04
C TRP A 249 29.74 -0.77 -8.21
N LEU A 250 28.68 -1.31 -8.83
CA LEU A 250 28.78 -2.13 -10.03
C LEU A 250 29.43 -1.37 -11.20
N TRP A 251 29.04 -0.13 -11.43
CA TRP A 251 29.66 0.72 -12.47
C TRP A 251 31.11 1.06 -12.16
N ILE A 252 31.46 1.31 -10.90
CA ILE A 252 32.85 1.54 -10.48
C ILE A 252 33.69 0.28 -10.71
N MET A 253 33.21 -0.88 -10.30
CA MET A 253 33.92 -2.15 -10.51
C MET A 253 34.04 -2.51 -11.98
N ALA A 254 33.03 -2.26 -12.80
CA ALA A 254 33.10 -2.42 -14.26
C ALA A 254 34.14 -1.48 -14.89
N GLY A 255 34.19 -0.23 -14.45
CA GLY A 255 35.19 0.76 -14.90
C GLY A 255 36.62 0.35 -14.54
N ILE A 256 36.86 -0.13 -13.33
CA ILE A 256 38.15 -0.68 -12.88
C ILE A 256 38.54 -1.89 -13.76
N GLY A 257 37.60 -2.82 -14.00
CA GLY A 257 37.82 -3.98 -14.86
C GLY A 257 38.26 -3.61 -16.28
N VAL A 258 37.63 -2.59 -16.89
CA VAL A 258 38.00 -2.09 -18.23
C VAL A 258 39.41 -1.46 -18.21
N LEU A 259 39.74 -0.68 -17.18
CA LEU A 259 41.07 -0.07 -17.05
C LEU A 259 42.16 -1.13 -16.87
N LEU A 260 41.93 -2.18 -16.11
CA LEU A 260 42.88 -3.29 -15.95
C LEU A 260 43.09 -4.07 -17.26
N LEU A 261 42.00 -4.30 -18.01
CA LEU A 261 42.09 -4.94 -19.34
C LEU A 261 42.87 -4.06 -20.32
N ALA A 262 42.58 -2.77 -20.36
CA ALA A 262 43.30 -1.81 -21.22
C ALA A 262 44.79 -1.72 -20.84
N GLY A 263 45.09 -1.67 -19.53
CA GLY A 263 46.48 -1.70 -19.03
C GLY A 263 47.20 -3.00 -19.38
N GLY A 264 46.54 -4.15 -19.26
CA GLY A 264 47.08 -5.46 -19.66
C GLY A 264 47.39 -5.53 -21.16
N VAL A 265 46.48 -5.02 -22.01
CA VAL A 265 46.71 -4.97 -23.48
C VAL A 265 47.89 -4.06 -23.83
N LEU A 266 47.99 -2.89 -23.19
CA LEU A 266 49.12 -1.98 -23.40
C LEU A 266 50.43 -2.58 -22.92
N PHE A 267 50.44 -3.28 -21.79
CA PHE A 267 51.63 -3.97 -21.28
C PHE A 267 52.09 -5.10 -22.23
N VAL A 268 51.16 -5.91 -22.72
CA VAL A 268 51.48 -6.98 -23.69
C VAL A 268 51.99 -6.39 -25.00
N ARG A 269 51.39 -5.29 -25.51
CA ARG A 269 51.86 -4.58 -26.70
C ARG A 269 53.28 -4.01 -26.51
N LYS A 270 53.54 -3.40 -25.34
CA LYS A 270 54.87 -2.88 -24.99
C LYS A 270 55.93 -3.99 -24.90
N LYS A 271 55.56 -5.15 -24.32
CA LYS A 271 56.44 -6.31 -24.24
C LYS A 271 56.72 -6.92 -25.61
N ARG A 272 55.72 -7.04 -26.48
CA ARG A 272 55.88 -7.50 -27.88
C ARG A 272 56.69 -6.51 -28.72
N GLY A 273 56.51 -5.19 -28.52
CA GLY A 273 57.31 -4.14 -29.18
C GLY A 273 58.78 -4.25 -28.80
N LYS A 274 59.12 -4.49 -27.53
CA LYS A 274 60.51 -4.72 -27.09
C LYS A 274 61.13 -5.98 -27.72
N GLN A 275 60.35 -7.07 -27.81
CA GLN A 275 60.85 -8.29 -28.49
C GLN A 275 61.07 -8.08 -30.00
N ARG A 276 60.18 -7.35 -30.69
CA ARG A 276 60.39 -7.03 -32.13
C ARG A 276 61.63 -6.18 -32.36
N ASN A 277 61.88 -5.19 -31.50
CA ASN A 277 63.09 -4.35 -31.63
C ASN A 277 64.36 -5.12 -31.35
N ALA A 278 64.35 -6.07 -30.37
CA ALA A 278 65.50 -6.96 -30.12
C ALA A 278 65.79 -7.91 -31.30
N VAL A 279 64.74 -8.39 -32.00
CA VAL A 279 64.88 -9.23 -33.20
C VAL A 279 65.37 -8.40 -34.41
N LEU A 280 64.94 -7.12 -34.51
CA LEU A 280 65.43 -6.25 -35.58
C LEU A 280 66.93 -5.82 -35.42
N GLU A 281 67.39 -5.60 -34.17
CA GLU A 281 68.80 -5.35 -33.88
C GLU A 281 69.66 -6.58 -34.17
N SER A 282 69.16 -7.78 -33.96
CA SER A 282 69.93 -8.98 -34.31
C SER A 282 69.94 -9.33 -35.79
N SER A 283 69.09 -8.72 -36.65
CA SER A 283 68.99 -8.94 -38.08
C SER A 283 69.76 -7.87 -38.91
N SER A 284 70.17 -6.77 -38.26
CA SER A 284 70.95 -5.68 -38.98
C SER A 284 72.44 -5.91 -39.08
N VAL A 285 72.97 -7.07 -38.67
CA VAL A 285 74.43 -7.38 -38.73
C VAL A 285 74.81 -8.22 -39.96
N LEU A 286 73.87 -8.55 -40.83
CA LEU A 286 74.18 -9.28 -42.07
C LEU A 286 73.44 -8.69 -43.27
N MET A 287 74.17 -7.97 -44.08
CA MET A 287 74.11 -7.76 -45.50
C MET A 287 74.17 -6.27 -45.94
N SER A 288 75.24 -5.88 -46.56
CA SER A 288 75.46 -4.71 -47.41
C SER A 288 75.08 -5.01 -48.89
N PRO A 289 74.91 -3.95 -49.73
CA PRO A 289 73.95 -3.96 -50.82
C PRO A 289 74.52 -4.27 -52.21
N PRO A 290 73.72 -4.29 -53.25
CA PRO A 290 73.92 -3.27 -54.28
C PRO A 290 72.67 -2.67 -54.98
N VAL A 291 72.80 -1.37 -55.24
CA VAL A 291 72.62 -0.59 -56.46
C VAL A 291 71.40 -0.82 -57.36
N GLY A 292 70.57 0.27 -57.46
CA GLY A 292 70.16 0.74 -58.76
C GLY A 292 68.70 0.73 -59.17
N ARG A 293 68.20 1.94 -59.35
CA ARG A 293 67.26 2.50 -60.31
C ARG A 293 65.91 2.99 -59.89
N GLU A 294 65.79 4.29 -59.93
CA GLU A 294 64.55 5.07 -60.18
C GLU A 294 64.12 4.92 -61.65
N PRO A 295 63.01 5.54 -62.12
CA PRO A 295 61.74 6.04 -61.51
C PRO A 295 60.53 5.57 -62.33
N ASP A 296 59.34 5.88 -61.90
CA ASP A 296 58.39 6.70 -62.69
C ASP A 296 56.99 6.88 -62.06
N LYS A 297 56.46 7.97 -62.32
CA LYS A 297 55.30 8.78 -62.04
C LYS A 297 53.91 8.21 -62.16
N SER A 298 53.04 8.95 -61.44
CA SER A 298 51.61 9.33 -61.77
C SER A 298 50.55 8.32 -61.38
N VAL A 299 49.42 8.66 -60.90
CA VAL A 299 48.40 9.68 -61.19
C VAL A 299 47.35 9.72 -60.11
N GLN A 300 47.02 10.87 -59.61
CA GLN A 300 45.76 11.51 -59.24
C GLN A 300 44.42 10.71 -59.21
N GLY A 301 43.56 11.12 -58.25
CA GLY A 301 42.12 11.06 -58.31
C GLY A 301 41.49 11.19 -56.88
N LYS A 302 41.19 12.31 -56.56
CA LYS A 302 40.09 13.09 -56.03
C LYS A 302 38.72 12.40 -56.01
N GLU A 303 37.99 12.56 -54.93
CA GLU A 303 36.67 13.20 -54.78
C GLU A 303 36.06 12.71 -53.48
N THR A 304 35.74 13.47 -52.49
CA THR A 304 34.85 14.59 -52.19
C THR A 304 33.38 14.20 -52.06
N LEU A 305 32.79 14.63 -50.90
CA LEU A 305 31.38 14.96 -50.56
C LEU A 305 30.46 13.77 -50.28
N ALA A 306 29.51 13.81 -49.34
CA ALA A 306 28.76 14.93 -48.77
C ALA A 306 28.17 14.56 -47.40
N LYS A 307 27.89 15.56 -46.60
CA LYS A 307 26.94 15.66 -45.50
C LYS A 307 25.50 15.45 -45.97
N GLU A 308 24.66 14.95 -45.13
CA GLU A 308 23.31 15.53 -44.93
C GLU A 308 22.73 15.17 -43.57
N ASP A 309 22.25 16.21 -42.94
CA ASP A 309 21.44 16.28 -41.74
C ASP A 309 20.02 15.75 -42.02
N PHE A 310 19.38 15.22 -41.00
CA PHE A 310 17.93 15.39 -40.88
C PHE A 310 17.51 15.48 -39.41
N GLU A 311 17.07 16.68 -39.09
CA GLU A 311 16.31 17.02 -37.88
C GLU A 311 14.83 16.63 -38.01
N SER A 312 14.24 16.47 -36.80
CA SER A 312 12.86 16.82 -36.40
C SER A 312 11.67 16.01 -36.89
N SER A 313 10.83 15.61 -35.94
CA SER A 313 9.45 16.09 -35.64
C SER A 313 8.80 15.11 -34.68
N LEU A 314 8.44 15.51 -33.47
CA LEU A 314 7.16 16.05 -33.00
C LEU A 314 5.89 15.28 -33.50
N VAL A 315 5.25 14.54 -32.66
CA VAL A 315 3.96 14.80 -32.01
C VAL A 315 3.83 13.92 -30.77
#